data_37cd3dac28b4d26398d790ebd270965a
#
_entry.id   37cd3dac28b4d26398d790ebd270965a
#
_cell.length_a   1.000
_cell.length_b   1.000
_cell.length_c   1.000
_cell.angle_alpha   90.00
_cell.angle_beta   90.00
_cell.angle_gamma   90.00
#
_symmetry.space_group_name_H-M   'P 1'
#
loop_
_entity.id
_entity.type
_entity.pdbx_description
1 polymer ?
#
loop_
_entity_poly.entity_id
_entity_poly.type
_entity_poly.pdbx_seq_one_letter_code
_entity_poly.pdbx_strand_id
1 'polypeptide(L)'
;KVETGNIPSVVIMNCVAYGNGYIESENGLIDAGNGNGFKMGGSSLPGSHVIINSVAFDNKAKGIDSNSCPDNVVVGCTSFNNENSNVALYTNDAKNTNYRTNGIISYRNAYVKVADNLKARGTQDTAKLYDATDYYWLSASGDAKEASTLLTDANFVTLNTNDVKVTRNANGTINMNGLG
;
A
#
# COMPACT_ATOMS: atom_id res chain seq x y z
N LYS A 1 25.13 0.69 5.14
CA LYS A 1 24.85 0.17 6.47
C LYS A 1 24.33 1.34 7.29
N VAL A 2 23.03 1.35 7.59
CA VAL A 2 22.47 2.38 8.48
C VAL A 2 22.91 1.98 9.88
N GLU A 3 23.69 2.82 10.53
CA GLU A 3 24.10 2.61 11.90
C GLU A 3 22.91 2.82 12.84
N THR A 4 22.91 2.08 13.93
CA THR A 4 21.88 2.14 14.98
C THR A 4 21.76 3.56 15.52
N GLY A 5 20.76 4.28 15.12
CA GLY A 5 20.45 5.65 15.51
C GLY A 5 19.03 6.01 15.04
N ASN A 6 18.53 7.14 15.48
CA ASN A 6 17.24 7.62 15.03
C ASN A 6 17.23 7.83 13.51
N ILE A 7 16.53 7.00 12.80
CA ILE A 7 16.28 7.21 11.37
C ILE A 7 15.30 8.37 11.26
N PRO A 8 15.64 9.43 10.50
CA PRO A 8 14.71 10.53 10.27
C PRO A 8 13.41 10.00 9.64
N SER A 9 12.29 10.40 10.18
CA SER A 9 10.99 10.08 9.57
C SER A 9 10.86 10.77 8.23
N VAL A 10 10.33 10.06 7.25
CA VAL A 10 9.98 10.60 5.94
C VAL A 10 8.47 10.72 5.87
N VAL A 11 7.98 11.85 5.38
CA VAL A 11 6.58 12.07 5.07
C VAL A 11 6.39 12.03 3.57
N ILE A 12 5.53 11.12 3.10
CA ILE A 12 5.08 10.99 1.70
C ILE A 12 3.64 11.46 1.68
N MET A 13 3.31 12.41 0.83
CA MET A 13 1.97 12.97 0.79
C MET A 13 1.54 13.26 -0.64
N ASN A 14 0.26 12.93 -0.94
CA ASN A 14 -0.35 13.22 -2.24
C ASN A 14 0.49 12.65 -3.41
N CYS A 15 0.97 11.43 -3.27
CA CYS A 15 1.82 10.77 -4.24
C CYS A 15 1.10 9.59 -4.91
N VAL A 16 1.55 9.25 -6.11
CA VAL A 16 1.10 8.05 -6.82
C VAL A 16 2.30 7.19 -7.17
N ALA A 17 2.21 5.89 -6.90
CA ALA A 17 3.20 4.89 -7.25
C ALA A 17 2.54 3.78 -8.06
N TYR A 18 2.90 3.65 -9.33
CA TYR A 18 2.30 2.64 -10.21
C TYR A 18 3.31 2.08 -11.21
N GLY A 19 3.03 0.87 -11.71
CA GLY A 19 3.84 0.24 -12.76
C GLY A 19 5.29 -0.07 -12.34
N ASN A 20 5.59 -0.06 -11.03
CA ASN A 20 6.96 -0.34 -10.58
C ASN A 20 7.28 -1.83 -10.74
N GLY A 21 8.53 -2.13 -11.12
CA GLY A 21 9.02 -3.49 -11.31
C GLY A 21 8.91 -3.99 -12.73
N TYR A 22 8.59 -3.11 -13.67
CA TYR A 22 8.58 -3.40 -15.10
C TYR A 22 9.42 -2.41 -15.88
N ILE A 23 9.93 -2.87 -17.01
CA ILE A 23 10.59 -2.04 -18.04
C ILE A 23 9.84 -2.28 -19.34
N GLU A 24 9.55 -1.22 -20.09
CA GLU A 24 9.03 -1.33 -21.45
C GLU A 24 10.08 -1.88 -22.38
N SER A 25 9.70 -2.82 -23.23
CA SER A 25 10.52 -3.39 -24.29
C SER A 25 9.71 -3.48 -25.59
N GLU A 26 10.38 -3.74 -26.70
CA GLU A 26 9.73 -3.95 -28.00
C GLU A 26 8.73 -5.13 -27.97
N ASN A 27 8.89 -6.06 -27.03
CA ASN A 27 8.04 -7.24 -26.86
C ASN A 27 7.04 -7.11 -25.69
N GLY A 28 6.83 -5.91 -25.18
CA GLY A 28 5.96 -5.63 -24.01
C GLY A 28 6.74 -5.41 -22.72
N LEU A 29 6.03 -5.48 -21.60
CA LEU A 29 6.63 -5.29 -20.28
C LEU A 29 7.48 -6.50 -19.89
N ILE A 30 8.68 -6.24 -19.39
CA ILE A 30 9.56 -7.24 -18.80
C ILE A 30 9.78 -6.94 -17.31
N ASP A 31 9.93 -7.99 -16.55
CA ASP A 31 10.21 -7.92 -15.12
C ASP A 31 11.53 -7.20 -14.82
N ALA A 32 11.50 -6.22 -13.91
CA ALA A 32 12.66 -5.48 -13.49
C ALA A 32 12.58 -5.06 -12.03
N GLY A 33 13.55 -5.44 -11.23
CA GLY A 33 13.68 -5.02 -9.85
C GLY A 33 12.62 -5.54 -8.89
N ASN A 34 12.47 -4.85 -7.75
CA ASN A 34 11.66 -5.29 -6.63
C ASN A 34 10.14 -5.01 -6.84
N GLY A 35 9.80 -3.92 -7.50
CA GLY A 35 8.45 -3.61 -7.93
C GLY A 35 7.45 -3.20 -6.85
N ASN A 36 7.87 -2.78 -5.66
CA ASN A 36 6.94 -2.21 -4.68
C ASN A 36 6.56 -0.76 -5.07
N GLY A 37 5.33 -0.38 -4.77
CA GLY A 37 4.88 1.01 -4.92
C GLY A 37 5.56 1.93 -3.91
N PHE A 38 5.12 1.91 -2.67
CA PHE A 38 5.76 2.62 -1.57
C PHE A 38 6.46 1.63 -0.65
N LYS A 39 7.78 1.69 -0.59
CA LYS A 39 8.60 0.84 0.28
C LYS A 39 9.16 1.66 1.45
N MET A 40 8.56 1.49 2.62
CA MET A 40 8.76 2.33 3.79
C MET A 40 9.78 1.76 4.77
N GLY A 41 11.02 1.61 4.36
CA GLY A 41 12.10 1.20 5.26
C GLY A 41 12.62 -0.21 5.04
N GLY A 42 13.11 -0.86 6.08
CA GLY A 42 13.68 -2.21 6.04
C GLY A 42 14.44 -2.60 7.28
N SER A 43 14.83 -3.89 7.32
CA SER A 43 15.70 -4.46 8.36
C SER A 43 15.22 -4.27 9.80
N SER A 44 13.92 -4.16 10.01
CA SER A 44 13.29 -3.95 11.32
C SER A 44 13.80 -2.71 12.08
N LEU A 45 14.37 -1.75 11.34
CA LEU A 45 14.80 -0.48 11.94
C LEU A 45 13.59 0.45 12.07
N PRO A 46 13.31 1.00 13.26
CA PRO A 46 12.20 1.91 13.46
C PRO A 46 12.42 3.23 12.73
N GLY A 47 11.53 3.55 11.79
CA GLY A 47 11.62 4.76 10.98
C GLY A 47 10.45 5.72 11.18
N SER A 48 9.34 5.23 11.73
CA SER A 48 8.10 6.00 11.92
C SER A 48 7.72 6.83 10.68
N HIS A 49 7.91 6.25 9.49
CA HIS A 49 7.59 6.95 8.25
C HIS A 49 6.08 7.13 8.12
N VAL A 50 5.69 8.19 7.45
CA VAL A 50 4.29 8.58 7.30
C VAL A 50 3.94 8.63 5.81
N ILE A 51 2.84 8.00 5.43
CA ILE A 51 2.25 8.13 4.10
C ILE A 51 0.81 8.60 4.20
N ILE A 52 0.45 9.64 3.46
CA ILE A 52 -0.84 10.31 3.55
C ILE A 52 -1.41 10.52 2.15
N ASN A 53 -2.72 10.31 1.98
CA ASN A 53 -3.48 10.64 0.76
C ASN A 53 -2.76 10.22 -0.52
N SER A 54 -2.24 9.00 -0.54
CA SER A 54 -1.42 8.49 -1.62
C SER A 54 -2.02 7.23 -2.22
N VAL A 55 -1.72 6.96 -3.48
CA VAL A 55 -2.30 5.83 -4.21
C VAL A 55 -1.22 4.94 -4.79
N ALA A 56 -1.40 3.61 -4.66
CA ALA A 56 -0.51 2.62 -5.23
C ALA A 56 -1.30 1.58 -6.03
N PHE A 57 -0.95 1.40 -7.31
CA PHE A 57 -1.63 0.41 -8.16
C PHE A 57 -0.72 -0.18 -9.24
N ASP A 58 -1.09 -1.34 -9.76
CA ASP A 58 -0.37 -2.05 -10.83
C ASP A 58 1.14 -2.22 -10.61
N ASN A 59 1.56 -2.31 -9.37
CA ASN A 59 2.95 -2.60 -9.07
C ASN A 59 3.18 -4.12 -9.10
N LYS A 60 4.34 -4.54 -9.60
CA LYS A 60 4.74 -5.95 -9.68
C LYS A 60 4.77 -6.65 -8.32
N ALA A 61 5.02 -5.93 -7.26
CA ALA A 61 5.00 -6.48 -5.92
C ALA A 61 3.87 -5.84 -5.08
N LYS A 62 4.19 -5.26 -3.95
CA LYS A 62 3.20 -4.72 -3.02
C LYS A 62 2.91 -3.25 -3.31
N GLY A 63 1.71 -2.80 -3.05
CA GLY A 63 1.37 -1.40 -3.19
C GLY A 63 2.01 -0.54 -2.09
N ILE A 64 1.67 -0.80 -0.85
CA ILE A 64 2.23 -0.12 0.34
C ILE A 64 2.92 -1.19 1.19
N ASP A 65 4.23 -1.07 1.36
CA ASP A 65 5.06 -2.06 2.04
C ASP A 65 5.88 -1.43 3.17
N SER A 66 5.58 -1.81 4.41
CA SER A 66 6.40 -1.41 5.56
C SER A 66 7.82 -1.96 5.47
N ASN A 67 8.00 -3.04 4.72
CA ASN A 67 9.29 -3.73 4.54
C ASN A 67 10.02 -3.99 5.86
N SER A 68 9.29 -4.50 6.83
CA SER A 68 9.76 -4.77 8.21
C SER A 68 10.15 -3.52 9.02
N CYS A 69 9.80 -2.31 8.59
CA CYS A 69 9.99 -1.11 9.38
C CYS A 69 8.80 -0.90 10.31
N PRO A 70 8.96 -0.94 11.62
CA PRO A 70 7.87 -0.71 12.56
C PRO A 70 7.47 0.78 12.64
N ASP A 71 6.39 1.05 13.34
CA ASP A 71 5.90 2.38 13.71
C ASP A 71 5.45 3.28 12.53
N ASN A 72 5.31 2.74 11.34
CA ASN A 72 4.83 3.51 10.20
C ASN A 72 3.37 3.94 10.36
N VAL A 73 3.04 5.08 9.77
CA VAL A 73 1.71 5.68 9.77
C VAL A 73 1.17 5.76 8.36
N VAL A 74 -0.02 5.23 8.11
CA VAL A 74 -0.67 5.25 6.80
C VAL A 74 -2.07 5.81 6.94
N VAL A 75 -2.37 6.92 6.27
CA VAL A 75 -3.63 7.65 6.42
C VAL A 75 -4.22 8.02 5.06
N GLY A 76 -5.49 7.72 4.85
CA GLY A 76 -6.23 8.12 3.65
C GLY A 76 -5.61 7.59 2.34
N CYS A 77 -5.02 6.41 2.36
CA CYS A 77 -4.34 5.84 1.21
C CYS A 77 -5.19 4.78 0.51
N THR A 78 -5.11 4.75 -0.81
CA THR A 78 -5.76 3.72 -1.62
C THR A 78 -4.70 2.84 -2.30
N SER A 79 -4.90 1.53 -2.25
CA SER A 79 -4.02 0.57 -2.92
C SER A 79 -4.84 -0.53 -3.58
N PHE A 80 -4.59 -0.78 -4.86
CA PHE A 80 -5.37 -1.77 -5.62
C PHE A 80 -4.58 -2.38 -6.78
N ASN A 81 -4.99 -3.55 -7.24
CA ASN A 81 -4.43 -4.27 -8.40
C ASN A 81 -2.91 -4.47 -8.39
N ASN A 82 -2.25 -4.51 -7.25
CA ASN A 82 -0.83 -4.87 -7.20
C ASN A 82 -0.69 -6.40 -7.29
N GLU A 83 0.37 -6.90 -7.93
CA GLU A 83 0.55 -8.34 -8.17
C GLU A 83 0.77 -9.18 -6.90
N ASN A 84 1.24 -8.56 -5.84
CA ASN A 84 1.27 -9.17 -4.51
C ASN A 84 0.18 -8.50 -3.66
N SER A 85 0.35 -8.35 -2.36
CA SER A 85 -0.62 -7.66 -1.51
C SER A 85 -0.69 -6.16 -1.82
N ASN A 86 -1.87 -5.58 -1.72
CA ASN A 86 -2.01 -4.13 -1.84
C ASN A 86 -1.37 -3.43 -0.65
N VAL A 87 -1.54 -3.97 0.54
CA VAL A 87 -0.98 -3.43 1.79
C VAL A 87 -0.24 -4.52 2.53
N ALA A 88 0.99 -4.23 2.94
CA ALA A 88 1.81 -5.11 3.72
C ALA A 88 2.44 -4.35 4.89
N LEU A 89 1.76 -4.36 6.02
CA LEU A 89 2.24 -3.78 7.27
C LEU A 89 2.65 -4.91 8.20
N TYR A 90 3.94 -5.18 8.24
CA TYR A 90 4.49 -6.28 9.03
C TYR A 90 5.86 -5.91 9.58
N THR A 91 6.24 -6.55 10.67
CA THR A 91 7.58 -6.48 11.23
C THR A 91 8.08 -7.86 11.63
N ASN A 92 9.36 -8.04 11.56
CA ASN A 92 10.04 -9.22 12.10
C ASN A 92 10.40 -9.04 13.58
N ASP A 93 10.24 -7.84 14.14
CA ASP A 93 10.47 -7.56 15.55
C ASP A 93 9.14 -7.63 16.33
N ALA A 94 9.05 -8.59 17.24
CA ALA A 94 7.87 -8.77 18.09
C ALA A 94 7.62 -7.63 19.08
N LYS A 95 8.61 -6.78 19.32
CA LYS A 95 8.55 -5.71 20.33
C LYS A 95 7.99 -4.41 19.79
N ASN A 96 7.97 -4.25 18.46
CA ASN A 96 7.60 -3.00 17.79
C ASN A 96 6.61 -3.28 16.66
N THR A 97 5.33 -3.31 16.98
CA THR A 97 4.25 -3.58 16.03
C THR A 97 3.26 -2.42 15.91
N ASN A 98 3.68 -1.22 16.27
CA ASN A 98 2.79 -0.06 16.41
C ASN A 98 2.54 0.67 15.08
N TYR A 99 2.03 -0.04 14.08
CA TYR A 99 1.49 0.65 12.90
C TYR A 99 0.25 1.44 13.31
N ARG A 100 0.09 2.62 12.73
CA ARG A 100 -1.12 3.43 12.88
C ARG A 100 -1.73 3.66 11.51
N THR A 101 -2.99 3.30 11.39
CA THR A 101 -3.72 3.39 10.13
C THR A 101 -5.04 4.10 10.33
N ASN A 102 -5.51 4.78 9.30
CA ASN A 102 -6.82 5.42 9.28
C ASN A 102 -7.24 5.68 7.84
N GLY A 103 -8.44 5.24 7.47
CA GLY A 103 -8.99 5.47 6.15
C GLY A 103 -8.20 4.82 5.00
N ILE A 104 -7.61 3.64 5.23
CA ILE A 104 -6.98 2.87 4.17
C ILE A 104 -8.07 2.18 3.34
N ILE A 105 -7.87 2.20 2.03
CA ILE A 105 -8.64 1.38 1.10
C ILE A 105 -7.69 0.45 0.37
N SER A 106 -7.76 -0.85 0.68
CA SER A 106 -7.14 -1.91 -0.09
C SER A 106 -8.23 -2.68 -0.82
N TYR A 107 -8.30 -2.53 -2.12
CA TYR A 107 -9.39 -3.11 -2.90
C TYR A 107 -8.86 -3.89 -4.09
N ARG A 108 -9.16 -5.17 -4.15
CA ARG A 108 -8.66 -6.11 -5.15
C ARG A 108 -7.15 -5.99 -5.40
N ASN A 109 -6.53 -7.03 -5.85
CA ASN A 109 -5.20 -7.04 -6.45
C ASN A 109 -5.28 -7.74 -7.80
N ALA A 110 -4.27 -7.65 -8.63
CA ALA A 110 -4.21 -8.32 -9.93
C ALA A 110 -4.37 -9.85 -9.77
N TYR A 111 -3.97 -10.37 -8.63
CA TYR A 111 -4.12 -11.77 -8.24
C TYR A 111 -5.08 -11.87 -7.06
N VAL A 112 -6.33 -12.14 -7.33
CA VAL A 112 -7.44 -12.24 -6.34
C VAL A 112 -7.12 -13.13 -5.14
N LYS A 113 -6.07 -13.96 -5.25
CA LYS A 113 -5.65 -14.90 -4.22
C LYS A 113 -4.62 -14.35 -3.23
N VAL A 114 -4.16 -13.13 -3.41
CA VAL A 114 -3.14 -12.55 -2.52
C VAL A 114 -3.81 -11.54 -1.60
N ALA A 115 -3.94 -11.93 -0.33
CA ALA A 115 -4.46 -11.07 0.72
C ALA A 115 -3.43 -10.06 1.19
N ASP A 116 -3.89 -9.00 1.83
CA ASP A 116 -3.01 -8.07 2.54
C ASP A 116 -2.24 -8.78 3.65
N ASN A 117 -1.02 -8.37 3.84
CA ASN A 117 -0.14 -8.95 4.85
C ASN A 117 -0.07 -8.01 6.07
N LEU A 118 -0.89 -8.30 7.05
CA LEU A 118 -0.95 -7.53 8.31
C LEU A 118 -0.44 -8.42 9.45
N LYS A 119 0.88 -8.66 9.48
CA LYS A 119 1.48 -9.63 10.41
C LYS A 119 2.47 -8.97 11.35
N ALA A 120 2.26 -9.18 12.63
CA ALA A 120 3.29 -9.02 13.62
C ALA A 120 4.02 -10.37 13.80
N ARG A 121 5.27 -10.45 13.37
CA ARG A 121 6.14 -11.62 13.56
C ARG A 121 5.48 -12.98 13.21
N GLY A 122 4.84 -13.06 12.05
CA GLY A 122 4.28 -14.33 11.56
C GLY A 122 2.84 -14.64 12.00
N THR A 123 2.28 -13.89 12.92
CA THR A 123 0.87 -14.00 13.30
C THR A 123 0.08 -12.80 12.76
N GLN A 124 -1.11 -13.07 12.25
CA GLN A 124 -2.03 -12.02 11.85
C GLN A 124 -2.61 -11.37 13.11
N ASP A 125 -2.17 -10.16 13.43
CA ASP A 125 -2.74 -9.38 14.53
C ASP A 125 -3.43 -8.15 13.96
N THR A 126 -4.62 -8.37 13.45
CA THR A 126 -5.39 -7.34 12.79
C THR A 126 -5.99 -6.34 13.78
N ALA A 127 -6.19 -6.74 15.04
CA ALA A 127 -6.87 -5.91 16.03
C ALA A 127 -6.11 -4.64 16.42
N LYS A 128 -4.82 -4.56 16.08
CA LYS A 128 -3.96 -3.41 16.42
C LYS A 128 -3.65 -2.49 15.26
N LEU A 129 -4.07 -2.85 14.06
CA LEU A 129 -3.60 -2.21 12.84
C LEU A 129 -4.62 -1.26 12.23
N TYR A 130 -5.88 -1.47 12.47
CA TYR A 130 -6.92 -0.72 11.80
C TYR A 130 -8.09 -0.33 12.70
N ASP A 131 -8.77 0.69 12.31
CA ASP A 131 -10.02 1.15 12.89
C ASP A 131 -11.22 0.90 11.94
N ALA A 132 -12.40 1.36 12.31
CA ALA A 132 -13.61 1.17 11.52
C ALA A 132 -13.62 1.92 10.17
N THR A 133 -12.62 2.75 9.89
CA THR A 133 -12.47 3.48 8.63
C THR A 133 -11.57 2.77 7.64
N ASP A 134 -10.84 1.75 8.07
CA ASP A 134 -9.91 1.00 7.24
C ASP A 134 -10.60 -0.16 6.53
N TYR A 135 -10.28 -0.34 5.28
CA TYR A 135 -10.79 -1.42 4.44
C TYR A 135 -9.63 -2.24 3.87
N TYR A 136 -9.47 -3.47 4.35
CA TYR A 136 -8.40 -4.38 3.92
C TYR A 136 -8.92 -5.56 3.13
N TRP A 137 -8.11 -6.06 2.21
CA TRP A 137 -8.35 -7.27 1.42
C TRP A 137 -7.74 -8.47 2.14
N LEU A 138 -8.47 -9.11 3.05
CA LEU A 138 -7.91 -10.02 4.04
C LEU A 138 -7.99 -11.51 3.70
N SER A 139 -8.64 -11.89 2.62
CA SER A 139 -8.73 -13.29 2.25
C SER A 139 -8.44 -13.54 0.78
N ALA A 140 -8.04 -14.77 0.47
CA ALA A 140 -7.85 -15.22 -0.90
C ALA A 140 -9.17 -15.29 -1.68
N SER A 141 -10.31 -15.35 -1.00
CA SER A 141 -11.66 -15.29 -1.61
C SER A 141 -12.13 -13.86 -1.86
N GLY A 142 -11.37 -12.87 -1.42
CA GLY A 142 -11.66 -11.47 -1.63
C GLY A 142 -12.56 -10.84 -0.56
N ASP A 143 -12.68 -11.47 0.60
CA ASP A 143 -13.39 -10.87 1.71
C ASP A 143 -12.62 -9.67 2.25
N ALA A 144 -13.24 -8.55 2.22
CA ALA A 144 -12.69 -7.34 2.80
C ALA A 144 -13.25 -7.11 4.19
N LYS A 145 -12.46 -6.51 5.02
CA LYS A 145 -12.82 -6.08 6.36
C LYS A 145 -11.99 -4.84 6.68
N GLU A 146 -12.46 -4.01 7.40
CA GLU A 146 -13.08 -3.73 8.64
C GLU A 146 -13.90 -2.43 8.61
N ALA A 147 -14.06 -1.84 7.43
CA ALA A 147 -14.94 -0.70 7.32
C ALA A 147 -16.38 -1.09 7.71
N SER A 148 -17.08 -0.18 8.31
CA SER A 148 -18.50 -0.33 8.63
C SER A 148 -19.38 -0.56 7.40
N THR A 149 -18.86 -0.26 6.20
CA THR A 149 -19.54 -0.43 4.92
C THR A 149 -18.68 -1.26 3.97
N LEU A 150 -19.24 -2.34 3.42
CA LEU A 150 -18.56 -3.11 2.39
C LEU A 150 -18.45 -2.31 1.10
N LEU A 151 -17.25 -2.19 0.57
CA LEU A 151 -17.00 -1.59 -0.73
C LEU A 151 -17.33 -2.59 -1.85
N THR A 152 -17.81 -2.06 -2.94
CA THR A 152 -18.07 -2.78 -4.20
C THR A 152 -17.43 -2.01 -5.35
N ASP A 153 -17.40 -2.60 -6.54
CA ASP A 153 -16.89 -1.92 -7.75
C ASP A 153 -17.62 -0.58 -8.01
N ALA A 154 -18.89 -0.48 -7.61
CA ALA A 154 -19.70 0.73 -7.78
C ALA A 154 -19.25 1.92 -6.91
N ASN A 155 -18.38 1.68 -5.93
CA ASN A 155 -17.81 2.74 -5.10
C ASN A 155 -16.60 3.43 -5.77
N PHE A 156 -16.16 2.93 -6.92
CA PHE A 156 -15.00 3.45 -7.64
C PHE A 156 -15.43 4.00 -9.01
N VAL A 157 -14.83 5.09 -9.42
CA VAL A 157 -15.08 5.68 -10.75
C VAL A 157 -14.58 4.75 -11.85
N THR A 158 -13.43 4.14 -11.65
CA THR A 158 -12.91 3.06 -12.48
C THR A 158 -11.93 2.18 -11.69
N LEU A 159 -11.93 0.90 -12.02
CA LEU A 159 -10.90 -0.07 -11.59
C LEU A 159 -10.00 -0.49 -12.76
N ASN A 160 -10.26 0.04 -13.96
CA ASN A 160 -9.43 -0.18 -15.11
C ASN A 160 -8.29 0.84 -15.13
N THR A 161 -7.11 0.39 -14.81
CA THR A 161 -5.93 1.24 -14.70
C THR A 161 -5.47 1.85 -16.02
N ASN A 162 -5.87 1.29 -17.16
CA ASN A 162 -5.63 1.89 -18.48
C ASN A 162 -6.40 3.21 -18.68
N ASP A 163 -7.49 3.42 -17.93
CA ASP A 163 -8.27 4.64 -17.97
C ASP A 163 -7.73 5.71 -17.01
N VAL A 164 -6.78 5.33 -16.18
CA VAL A 164 -6.20 6.21 -15.17
C VAL A 164 -5.13 7.10 -15.80
N LYS A 165 -5.45 8.38 -15.92
CA LYS A 165 -4.48 9.40 -16.35
C LYS A 165 -4.00 10.18 -15.15
N VAL A 166 -2.83 9.83 -14.64
CA VAL A 166 -2.20 10.58 -13.56
C VAL A 166 -1.66 11.89 -14.11
N THR A 167 -2.37 12.98 -13.88
CA THR A 167 -1.97 14.33 -14.28
C THR A 167 -1.83 15.23 -13.05
N ARG A 168 -1.20 16.38 -13.20
CA ARG A 168 -1.10 17.37 -12.13
C ARG A 168 -2.00 18.58 -12.43
N ASN A 169 -2.66 19.08 -11.40
CA ASN A 169 -3.36 20.35 -11.43
C ASN A 169 -2.35 21.51 -11.47
N ALA A 170 -2.82 22.69 -11.83
CA ALA A 170 -1.98 23.91 -11.88
C ALA A 170 -1.29 24.24 -10.54
N ASN A 171 -1.87 23.84 -9.43
CA ASN A 171 -1.31 24.01 -8.08
C ASN A 171 -0.31 22.88 -7.69
N GLY A 172 0.02 21.99 -8.61
CA GLY A 172 0.96 20.89 -8.39
C GLY A 172 0.38 19.64 -7.72
N THR A 173 -0.87 19.66 -7.26
CA THR A 173 -1.53 18.46 -6.71
C THR A 173 -1.82 17.46 -7.81
N ILE A 174 -1.80 16.17 -7.46
CA ILE A 174 -2.15 15.12 -8.40
C ILE A 174 -3.65 15.18 -8.67
N ASN A 175 -4.00 15.20 -9.95
CA ASN A 175 -5.36 15.03 -10.38
C ASN A 175 -5.63 13.54 -10.59
N MET A 176 -6.41 12.97 -9.71
CA MET A 176 -6.78 11.58 -9.70
C MET A 176 -8.12 11.34 -10.42
N ASN A 177 -8.42 12.08 -11.47
CA ASN A 177 -9.65 11.90 -12.23
C ASN A 177 -9.86 10.42 -12.60
N GLY A 178 -10.82 9.81 -11.95
CA GLY A 178 -11.16 8.42 -12.15
C GLY A 178 -10.64 7.44 -11.09
N LEU A 179 -9.91 7.91 -10.09
CA LEU A 179 -9.52 7.10 -8.93
C LEU A 179 -10.20 7.62 -7.66
N GLY A 180 -11.14 6.94 -7.15
CA GLY A 180 -11.66 7.17 -5.81
C GLY A 180 -13.07 7.40 -5.64
#